data_b56c8cbe26f20e46281b28619786f1da
#
_entry.id   b56c8cbe26f20e46281b28619786f1da
#
_cell.length_a   1.000
_cell.length_b   1.000
_cell.length_c   1.000
_cell.angle_alpha   90.00
_cell.angle_beta   90.00
_cell.angle_gamma   90.00
#
_symmetry.space_group_name_H-M   'P 1'
#
loop_
_entity.id
_entity.type
_entity.pdbx_description
1 polymer ?
#
loop_
_entity_poly.entity_id
_entity_poly.type
_entity_poly.pdbx_seq_one_letter_code
_entity_poly.pdbx_strand_id
1 'polypeptide(L)'
;LQNYEMLRARKYVEAVYYHELARDLRRFGYGLRNKSRGDFEIEGVPETLCRRFSKRNEQINEALDALLREKPELADANLKDLREHLATAERSRKMRGQDTSELRRWWGAQLTHKELSRLRGLVRANSESIADGNPGTVAEEAVAWAEEHLFDRRSAVLEHIIWQEAIQHARGQ
;
A
#
# COMPACT_ATOMS: atom_id res chain seq x y z
N LEU A 1 -7.05 26.59 -8.96
CA LEU A 1 -7.01 26.71 -7.49
C LEU A 1 -7.55 25.46 -6.81
N GLN A 2 -8.71 24.90 -7.19
CA GLN A 2 -9.28 23.69 -6.59
C GLN A 2 -8.36 22.45 -6.69
N ASN A 3 -7.67 22.27 -7.83
CA ASN A 3 -6.77 21.12 -8.02
C ASN A 3 -5.55 21.14 -7.08
N TYR A 4 -5.09 22.32 -6.68
CA TYR A 4 -3.94 22.45 -5.79
C TYR A 4 -4.25 21.96 -4.36
N GLU A 5 -5.39 22.32 -3.79
CA GLU A 5 -5.81 21.86 -2.47
C GLU A 5 -6.07 20.34 -2.46
N MET A 6 -6.67 19.80 -3.53
CA MET A 6 -6.83 18.34 -3.67
C MET A 6 -5.49 17.61 -3.73
N LEU A 7 -4.49 18.17 -4.42
CA LEU A 7 -3.16 17.59 -4.47
C LEU A 7 -2.46 17.62 -3.11
N ARG A 8 -2.63 18.69 -2.32
CA ARG A 8 -2.10 18.80 -0.96
C ARG A 8 -2.73 17.77 -0.03
N ALA A 9 -4.05 17.57 -0.11
CA ALA A 9 -4.79 16.62 0.70
C ALA A 9 -4.67 15.17 0.22
N ARG A 10 -4.01 14.90 -0.92
CA ARG A 10 -3.93 13.58 -1.53
C ARG A 10 -3.43 12.50 -0.55
N LYS A 11 -2.40 12.79 0.21
CA LYS A 11 -1.81 11.85 1.17
C LYS A 11 -2.74 11.53 2.34
N TYR A 12 -3.49 12.51 2.80
CA TYR A 12 -4.53 12.30 3.80
C TYR A 12 -5.64 11.38 3.27
N VAL A 13 -6.15 11.65 2.06
CA VAL A 13 -7.18 10.81 1.43
C VAL A 13 -6.68 9.38 1.20
N GLU A 14 -5.43 9.23 0.79
CA GLU A 14 -4.77 7.92 0.67
C GLU A 14 -4.69 7.19 2.03
N ALA A 15 -4.37 7.90 3.11
CA ALA A 15 -4.33 7.33 4.46
C ALA A 15 -5.72 6.85 4.93
N VAL A 16 -6.76 7.65 4.71
CA VAL A 16 -8.16 7.28 5.00
C VAL A 16 -8.56 6.02 4.21
N TYR A 17 -8.29 6.00 2.90
CA TYR A 17 -8.59 4.83 2.06
C TYR A 17 -7.93 3.55 2.58
N TYR A 18 -6.63 3.60 2.89
CA TYR A 18 -5.92 2.43 3.39
C TYR A 18 -6.35 2.02 4.79
N HIS A 19 -6.77 2.96 5.64
CA HIS A 19 -7.32 2.66 6.96
C HIS A 19 -8.62 1.88 6.84
N GLU A 20 -9.58 2.37 6.04
CA GLU A 20 -10.85 1.70 5.80
C GLU A 20 -10.66 0.31 5.18
N LEU A 21 -9.78 0.20 4.18
CA LEU A 21 -9.46 -1.08 3.56
C LEU A 21 -8.86 -2.06 4.58
N ALA A 22 -7.95 -1.60 5.44
CA ALA A 22 -7.36 -2.42 6.49
C ALA A 22 -8.41 -2.89 7.50
N ARG A 23 -9.32 -1.99 7.90
CA ARG A 23 -10.43 -2.31 8.80
C ARG A 23 -11.35 -3.38 8.20
N ASP A 24 -11.71 -3.25 6.94
CA ASP A 24 -12.55 -4.24 6.26
C ASP A 24 -11.84 -5.59 6.12
N LEU A 25 -10.56 -5.62 5.77
CA LEU A 25 -9.79 -6.85 5.68
C LEU A 25 -9.69 -7.55 7.05
N ARG A 26 -9.49 -6.81 8.14
CA ARG A 26 -9.51 -7.37 9.49
C ARG A 26 -10.88 -7.96 9.85
N ARG A 27 -11.97 -7.28 9.50
CA ARG A 27 -13.34 -7.82 9.68
C ARG A 27 -13.56 -9.12 8.92
N PHE A 28 -12.90 -9.29 7.77
CA PHE A 28 -12.89 -10.56 7.03
C PHE A 28 -11.97 -11.63 7.65
N GLY A 29 -11.25 -11.31 8.73
CA GLY A 29 -10.37 -12.24 9.42
C GLY A 29 -8.95 -12.31 8.86
N TYR A 30 -8.49 -11.30 8.11
CA TYR A 30 -7.11 -11.22 7.67
C TYR A 30 -6.22 -10.54 8.72
N GLY A 31 -5.06 -11.14 9.03
CA GLY A 31 -3.98 -10.44 9.73
C GLY A 31 -3.29 -9.44 8.82
N LEU A 32 -2.93 -8.28 9.35
CA LEU A 32 -2.29 -7.21 8.59
C LEU A 32 -1.01 -6.76 9.28
N ARG A 33 0.03 -6.53 8.47
CA ARG A 33 1.30 -5.96 8.89
C ARG A 33 1.50 -4.59 8.24
N ASN A 34 1.51 -3.53 9.06
CA ASN A 34 1.78 -2.18 8.61
C ASN A 34 3.25 -2.01 8.19
N LYS A 35 3.48 -1.21 7.15
CA LYS A 35 4.80 -0.83 6.65
C LYS A 35 5.12 0.63 6.95
N SER A 36 6.40 0.96 7.02
CA SER A 36 6.90 2.31 7.31
C SER A 36 6.48 3.38 6.29
N ARG A 37 6.09 2.99 5.07
CA ARG A 37 5.65 3.92 4.03
C ARG A 37 4.15 4.23 4.05
N GLY A 38 3.44 3.74 5.08
CA GLY A 38 2.00 3.97 5.18
C GLY A 38 1.15 3.05 4.31
N ASP A 39 1.68 1.97 3.81
CA ASP A 39 0.98 0.82 3.23
C ASP A 39 0.98 -0.37 4.21
N PHE A 40 0.30 -1.44 3.85
CA PHE A 40 0.26 -2.67 4.65
C PHE A 40 0.31 -3.92 3.76
N GLU A 41 0.62 -5.05 4.36
CA GLU A 41 0.56 -6.37 3.72
C GLU A 41 -0.34 -7.31 4.51
N ILE A 42 -0.96 -8.25 3.80
CA ILE A 42 -1.69 -9.35 4.43
C ILE A 42 -0.67 -10.35 4.98
N GLU A 43 -0.77 -10.63 6.28
CA GLU A 43 0.11 -11.59 6.94
C GLU A 43 -0.04 -12.99 6.37
N GLY A 44 1.09 -13.69 6.27
CA GLY A 44 1.11 -15.06 5.76
C GLY A 44 1.20 -15.18 4.24
N VAL A 45 1.04 -14.08 3.47
CA VAL A 45 1.31 -14.07 2.03
C VAL A 45 2.83 -14.03 1.80
N PRO A 46 3.43 -15.02 1.09
CA PRO A 46 4.86 -15.02 0.83
C PRO A 46 5.29 -13.87 -0.09
N GLU A 47 6.43 -13.25 0.19
CA GLU A 47 6.98 -12.18 -0.65
C GLU A 47 7.24 -12.65 -2.10
N THR A 48 7.69 -13.89 -2.28
CA THR A 48 7.88 -14.50 -3.60
C THR A 48 6.59 -14.53 -4.43
N LEU A 49 5.46 -14.76 -3.75
CA LEU A 49 4.14 -14.71 -4.38
C LEU A 49 3.75 -13.28 -4.75
N CYS A 50 3.96 -12.32 -3.84
CA CYS A 50 3.73 -10.90 -4.11
C CYS A 50 4.54 -10.43 -5.32
N ARG A 51 5.82 -10.78 -5.42
CA ARG A 51 6.68 -10.45 -6.56
C ARG A 51 6.17 -11.04 -7.86
N ARG A 52 5.74 -12.31 -7.88
CA ARG A 52 5.19 -12.97 -9.07
C ARG A 52 3.99 -12.24 -9.66
N PHE A 53 3.15 -11.65 -8.81
CA PHE A 53 1.96 -10.90 -9.24
C PHE A 53 2.21 -9.41 -9.42
N SER A 54 3.38 -8.88 -9.03
CA SER A 54 3.76 -7.47 -9.15
C SER A 54 4.48 -7.16 -10.47
N LYS A 55 3.96 -7.63 -11.59
CA LYS A 55 4.57 -7.52 -12.93
C LYS A 55 4.93 -6.08 -13.31
N ARG A 56 4.11 -5.10 -12.88
CA ARG A 56 4.37 -3.71 -13.19
C ARG A 56 5.65 -3.18 -12.55
N ASN A 57 5.91 -3.55 -11.31
CA ASN A 57 7.13 -3.14 -10.62
C ASN A 57 8.37 -3.77 -11.26
N GLU A 58 8.24 -5.01 -11.72
CA GLU A 58 9.29 -5.72 -12.46
C GLU A 58 9.57 -5.03 -13.80
N GLN A 59 8.54 -4.72 -14.59
CA GLN A 59 8.66 -3.99 -15.85
C GLN A 59 9.33 -2.62 -15.67
N ILE A 60 8.97 -1.86 -14.62
CA ILE A 60 9.60 -0.57 -14.32
C ILE A 60 11.07 -0.74 -13.96
N ASN A 61 11.43 -1.78 -13.19
CA ASN A 61 12.81 -2.07 -12.85
C ASN A 61 13.62 -2.44 -14.08
N GLU A 62 13.11 -3.34 -14.92
CA GLU A 62 13.76 -3.73 -16.17
C GLU A 62 13.97 -2.54 -17.12
N ALA A 63 12.96 -1.67 -17.25
CA ALA A 63 13.07 -0.45 -18.05
C ALA A 63 14.09 0.54 -17.47
N LEU A 64 14.16 0.66 -16.12
CA LEU A 64 15.17 1.48 -15.46
C LEU A 64 16.57 0.93 -15.68
N ASP A 65 16.76 -0.36 -15.51
CA ASP A 65 18.05 -1.02 -15.73
C ASP A 65 18.51 -0.91 -17.20
N ALA A 66 17.59 -0.98 -18.15
CA ALA A 66 17.86 -0.77 -19.56
C ALA A 66 18.27 0.69 -19.82
N LEU A 67 17.55 1.65 -19.25
CA LEU A 67 17.85 3.07 -19.39
C LEU A 67 19.23 3.43 -18.81
N LEU A 68 19.57 2.90 -17.63
CA LEU A 68 20.87 3.14 -16.98
C LEU A 68 22.04 2.47 -17.74
N ARG A 69 21.80 1.36 -18.44
CA ARG A 69 22.80 0.76 -19.34
C ARG A 69 23.02 1.61 -20.59
N GLU A 70 21.96 2.19 -21.14
CA GLU A 70 22.07 3.06 -22.33
C GLU A 70 22.67 4.43 -21.98
N LYS A 71 22.33 4.96 -20.79
CA LYS A 71 22.69 6.31 -20.31
C LYS A 71 23.27 6.22 -18.89
N PRO A 72 24.55 5.80 -18.73
CA PRO A 72 25.19 5.64 -17.41
C PRO A 72 25.25 6.95 -16.60
N GLU A 73 25.28 8.09 -17.28
CA GLU A 73 25.26 9.42 -16.64
C GLU A 73 24.02 9.71 -15.81
N LEU A 74 22.91 8.96 -16.02
CA LEU A 74 21.70 9.08 -15.22
C LEU A 74 21.76 8.33 -13.89
N ALA A 75 22.84 7.59 -13.61
CA ALA A 75 22.98 6.89 -12.33
C ALA A 75 23.07 7.84 -11.13
N ASP A 76 23.58 9.06 -11.34
CA ASP A 76 23.66 10.12 -10.33
C ASP A 76 22.36 10.96 -10.24
N ALA A 77 21.41 10.72 -11.13
CA ALA A 77 20.12 11.41 -11.11
C ALA A 77 19.19 10.86 -10.02
N ASN A 78 18.12 11.59 -9.73
CA ASN A 78 17.10 11.13 -8.80
C ASN A 78 16.37 9.89 -9.37
N LEU A 79 16.78 8.70 -8.94
CA LEU A 79 16.20 7.42 -9.37
C LEU A 79 14.70 7.32 -9.13
N LYS A 80 14.17 8.05 -8.12
CA LYS A 80 12.73 8.08 -7.84
C LYS A 80 11.98 8.76 -8.97
N ASP A 81 12.47 9.92 -9.43
CA ASP A 81 11.83 10.68 -10.51
C ASP A 81 11.91 9.91 -11.84
N LEU A 82 13.04 9.24 -12.10
CA LEU A 82 13.18 8.36 -13.26
C LEU A 82 12.17 7.19 -13.24
N ARG A 83 11.99 6.57 -12.08
CA ARG A 83 10.98 5.50 -11.91
C ARG A 83 9.56 6.01 -12.11
N GLU A 84 9.22 7.19 -11.61
CA GLU A 84 7.89 7.80 -11.80
C GLU A 84 7.64 8.12 -13.28
N HIS A 85 8.65 8.61 -13.99
CA HIS A 85 8.57 8.86 -15.42
C HIS A 85 8.36 7.57 -16.22
N LEU A 86 9.17 6.54 -15.97
CA LEU A 86 9.03 5.23 -16.60
C LEU A 86 7.68 4.57 -16.26
N ALA A 87 7.22 4.70 -15.02
CA ALA A 87 5.91 4.21 -14.61
C ALA A 87 4.76 4.88 -15.37
N THR A 88 4.96 6.08 -15.88
CA THR A 88 3.96 6.78 -16.70
C THR A 88 4.08 6.40 -18.16
N ALA A 89 5.31 6.35 -18.70
CA ALA A 89 5.61 6.05 -20.10
C ALA A 89 5.27 4.60 -20.48
N GLU A 90 5.65 3.65 -19.61
CA GLU A 90 5.42 2.19 -19.80
C GLU A 90 4.00 1.74 -19.42
N ARG A 91 3.06 2.68 -19.29
CA ARG A 91 1.68 2.32 -18.96
C ARG A 91 1.02 1.62 -20.15
N SER A 92 1.09 0.29 -20.17
CA SER A 92 0.39 -0.52 -21.16
C SER A 92 -1.12 -0.16 -21.20
N ARG A 93 -1.70 -0.13 -22.40
CA ARG A 93 -3.14 0.11 -22.58
C ARG A 93 -3.94 -0.83 -21.70
N LYS A 94 -4.88 -0.27 -20.93
CA LYS A 94 -5.87 -1.10 -20.20
C LYS A 94 -6.53 -2.05 -21.19
N MET A 95 -6.41 -3.34 -20.92
CA MET A 95 -7.16 -4.35 -21.66
C MET A 95 -8.65 -4.14 -21.35
N ARG A 96 -9.40 -3.75 -22.37
CA ARG A 96 -10.85 -3.52 -22.24
C ARG A 96 -11.57 -4.81 -22.61
N GLY A 97 -12.62 -5.16 -21.85
CA GLY A 97 -13.54 -6.25 -22.21
C GLY A 97 -13.13 -7.64 -21.72
N GLN A 98 -12.16 -7.77 -20.82
CA GLN A 98 -11.89 -9.06 -20.18
C GLN A 98 -12.91 -9.37 -19.09
N ASP A 99 -13.48 -10.57 -19.13
CA ASP A 99 -14.36 -11.05 -18.09
C ASP A 99 -13.57 -11.33 -16.78
N THR A 100 -14.15 -10.92 -15.66
CA THR A 100 -13.57 -11.12 -14.33
C THR A 100 -13.35 -12.62 -14.02
N SER A 101 -14.17 -13.51 -14.56
CA SER A 101 -14.04 -14.95 -14.39
C SER A 101 -12.83 -15.52 -15.12
N GLU A 102 -12.50 -14.99 -16.30
CA GLU A 102 -11.31 -15.37 -17.07
C GLU A 102 -10.03 -14.90 -16.36
N LEU A 103 -10.03 -13.68 -15.85
CA LEU A 103 -8.92 -13.15 -15.06
C LEU A 103 -8.66 -13.98 -13.81
N ARG A 104 -9.70 -14.36 -13.08
CA ARG A 104 -9.58 -15.24 -11.89
C ARG A 104 -9.01 -16.61 -12.24
N ARG A 105 -9.45 -17.21 -13.36
CA ARG A 105 -8.91 -18.49 -13.85
C ARG A 105 -7.43 -18.35 -14.21
N TRP A 106 -7.07 -17.29 -14.91
CA TRP A 106 -5.69 -17.02 -15.30
C TRP A 106 -4.77 -16.78 -14.09
N TRP A 107 -5.22 -16.03 -13.09
CA TRP A 107 -4.48 -15.85 -11.84
C TRP A 107 -4.39 -17.16 -11.06
N GLY A 108 -5.48 -17.92 -10.96
CA GLY A 108 -5.50 -19.22 -10.30
C GLY A 108 -4.53 -20.23 -10.91
N ALA A 109 -4.39 -20.22 -12.25
CA ALA A 109 -3.48 -21.10 -12.97
C ALA A 109 -1.98 -20.80 -12.69
N GLN A 110 -1.66 -19.61 -12.17
CA GLN A 110 -0.30 -19.24 -11.78
C GLN A 110 0.05 -19.68 -10.33
N LEU A 111 -0.93 -20.18 -9.59
CA LEU A 111 -0.76 -20.64 -8.21
C LEU A 111 -0.56 -22.16 -8.17
N THR A 112 0.41 -22.61 -7.39
CA THR A 112 0.50 -24.03 -7.03
C THR A 112 -0.62 -24.42 -6.06
N HIS A 113 -0.95 -25.70 -5.99
CA HIS A 113 -1.94 -26.21 -5.05
C HIS A 113 -1.60 -25.86 -3.59
N LYS A 114 -0.32 -25.91 -3.23
CA LYS A 114 0.17 -25.56 -1.89
C LYS A 114 -0.04 -24.07 -1.59
N GLU A 115 0.26 -23.18 -2.54
CA GLU A 115 0.05 -21.73 -2.39
C GLU A 115 -1.45 -21.42 -2.26
N LEU A 116 -2.28 -22.03 -3.08
CA LEU A 116 -3.73 -21.84 -3.02
C LEU A 116 -4.32 -22.31 -1.68
N SER A 117 -3.87 -23.46 -1.18
CA SER A 117 -4.27 -23.97 0.13
C SER A 117 -3.85 -23.03 1.27
N ARG A 118 -2.61 -22.51 1.19
CA ARG A 118 -2.11 -21.51 2.15
C ARG A 118 -2.93 -20.22 2.13
N LEU A 119 -3.21 -19.67 0.96
CA LEU A 119 -4.01 -18.45 0.84
C LEU A 119 -5.44 -18.62 1.39
N ARG A 120 -6.06 -19.78 1.16
CA ARG A 120 -7.39 -20.10 1.73
C ARG A 120 -7.36 -20.25 3.25
N GLY A 121 -6.22 -20.61 3.82
CA GLY A 121 -6.04 -20.75 5.27
C GLY A 121 -5.81 -19.44 6.02
N LEU A 122 -5.49 -18.33 5.32
CA LEU A 122 -5.13 -17.06 5.97
C LEU A 122 -6.24 -16.48 6.85
N VAL A 123 -7.49 -16.57 6.42
CA VAL A 123 -8.65 -16.07 7.17
C VAL A 123 -8.86 -16.85 8.47
N ARG A 124 -8.66 -18.19 8.44
CA ARG A 124 -8.87 -19.04 9.62
C ARG A 124 -7.79 -18.86 10.69
N ALA A 125 -6.56 -18.59 10.27
CA ALA A 125 -5.44 -18.43 11.19
C ALA A 125 -5.53 -17.13 12.02
N ASN A 126 -6.24 -16.11 11.52
CA ASN A 126 -6.27 -14.79 12.12
C ASN A 126 -7.64 -14.42 12.74
N SER A 127 -8.65 -15.27 12.62
CA SER A 127 -10.01 -14.97 13.15
C SER A 127 -10.07 -14.86 14.69
N GLU A 128 -9.07 -15.35 15.40
CA GLU A 128 -8.99 -15.30 16.87
C GLU A 128 -8.31 -14.03 17.42
N SER A 129 -7.74 -13.19 16.57
CA SER A 129 -6.92 -12.04 17.00
C SER A 129 -7.56 -10.67 16.84
N ILE A 130 -8.86 -10.59 16.59
CA ILE A 130 -9.58 -9.31 16.59
C ILE A 130 -9.81 -8.93 18.06
N ALA A 131 -8.82 -8.28 18.66
CA ALA A 131 -9.01 -7.63 19.95
C ALA A 131 -9.93 -6.41 19.74
N ASP A 132 -11.09 -6.45 20.37
CA ASP A 132 -12.01 -5.31 20.48
C ASP A 132 -11.36 -4.22 21.36
N GLY A 133 -10.43 -3.44 20.81
CA GLY A 133 -10.00 -2.19 21.42
C GLY A 133 -11.17 -1.21 21.38
N ASN A 134 -11.35 -0.40 22.44
CA ASN A 134 -12.34 0.68 22.43
C ASN A 134 -11.92 1.70 21.34
N PRO A 135 -12.70 1.91 20.27
CA PRO A 135 -12.32 2.79 19.15
C PRO A 135 -12.00 4.23 19.59
N GLY A 136 -12.62 4.71 20.66
CA GLY A 136 -12.39 6.05 21.19
C GLY A 136 -10.98 6.22 21.78
N THR A 137 -10.53 5.28 22.60
CA THR A 137 -9.19 5.32 23.20
C THR A 137 -8.11 5.18 22.16
N VAL A 138 -8.28 4.32 21.16
CA VAL A 138 -7.34 4.14 20.05
C VAL A 138 -7.19 5.43 19.23
N ALA A 139 -8.30 6.13 18.96
CA ALA A 139 -8.27 7.38 18.21
C ALA A 139 -7.54 8.49 18.98
N GLU A 140 -7.84 8.65 20.29
CA GLU A 140 -7.18 9.62 21.14
C GLU A 140 -5.68 9.37 21.28
N GLU A 141 -5.27 8.13 21.49
CA GLU A 141 -3.87 7.73 21.56
C GLU A 141 -3.14 7.98 20.22
N ALA A 142 -3.79 7.71 19.10
CA ALA A 142 -3.21 7.93 17.78
C ALA A 142 -3.00 9.43 17.49
N VAL A 143 -3.95 10.29 17.88
CA VAL A 143 -3.82 11.74 17.72
C VAL A 143 -2.71 12.27 18.62
N ALA A 144 -2.68 11.89 19.90
CA ALA A 144 -1.64 12.29 20.84
C ALA A 144 -0.24 11.88 20.34
N TRP A 145 -0.10 10.66 19.84
CA TRP A 145 1.14 10.18 19.23
C TRP A 145 1.54 11.03 17.99
N ALA A 146 0.59 11.34 17.13
CA ALA A 146 0.86 12.13 15.92
C ALA A 146 1.28 13.55 16.25
N GLU A 147 0.66 14.18 17.25
CA GLU A 147 1.03 15.49 17.75
C GLU A 147 2.46 15.48 18.31
N GLU A 148 2.78 14.57 19.21
CA GLU A 148 4.13 14.44 19.77
C GLU A 148 5.17 14.23 18.67
N HIS A 149 4.91 13.30 17.73
CA HIS A 149 5.84 12.97 16.65
C HIS A 149 6.09 14.14 15.69
N LEU A 150 5.05 14.91 15.36
CA LEU A 150 5.16 16.01 14.39
C LEU A 150 5.74 17.28 15.00
N PHE A 151 5.36 17.61 16.24
CA PHE A 151 5.81 18.82 16.90
C PHE A 151 7.22 18.70 17.51
N ASP A 152 7.79 17.50 17.62
CA ASP A 152 9.20 17.29 17.97
C ASP A 152 10.17 18.05 17.02
N ARG A 153 9.78 18.21 15.75
CA ARG A 153 10.63 18.82 14.72
C ARG A 153 10.02 20.03 14.02
N ARG A 154 8.80 20.41 14.33
CA ARG A 154 8.06 21.47 13.62
C ARG A 154 7.27 22.32 14.61
N SER A 155 7.35 23.64 14.47
CA SER A 155 6.58 24.58 15.30
C SER A 155 5.14 24.80 14.81
N ALA A 156 4.85 24.46 13.58
CA ALA A 156 3.51 24.55 12.98
C ALA A 156 3.29 23.42 11.98
N VAL A 157 2.13 22.78 12.04
CA VAL A 157 1.72 21.67 11.16
C VAL A 157 0.30 21.92 10.70
N LEU A 158 0.01 21.58 9.43
CA LEU A 158 -1.34 21.66 8.92
C LEU A 158 -2.19 20.51 9.51
N GLU A 159 -3.42 20.81 9.89
CA GLU A 159 -4.32 19.86 10.55
C GLU A 159 -4.45 18.52 9.83
N HIS A 160 -4.60 18.53 8.49
CA HIS A 160 -4.72 17.30 7.72
C HIS A 160 -3.47 16.40 7.78
N ILE A 161 -2.30 16.94 8.12
CA ILE A 161 -1.07 16.15 8.32
C ILE A 161 -1.12 15.43 9.66
N ILE A 162 -1.66 16.07 10.70
CA ILE A 162 -1.87 15.43 12.01
C ILE A 162 -2.83 14.25 11.85
N TRP A 163 -3.97 14.47 11.18
CA TRP A 163 -4.93 13.39 10.90
C TRP A 163 -4.33 12.27 10.03
N GLN A 164 -3.51 12.62 9.04
CA GLN A 164 -2.83 11.63 8.21
C GLN A 164 -1.94 10.72 9.06
N GLU A 165 -1.08 11.28 9.90
CA GLU A 165 -0.16 10.52 10.75
C GLU A 165 -0.92 9.69 11.79
N ALA A 166 -1.94 10.25 12.44
CA ALA A 166 -2.78 9.54 13.40
C ALA A 166 -3.46 8.32 12.75
N ILE A 167 -4.10 8.50 11.58
CA ILE A 167 -4.76 7.43 10.84
C ILE A 167 -3.75 6.35 10.36
N GLN A 168 -2.53 6.75 9.99
CA GLN A 168 -1.48 5.79 9.63
C GLN A 168 -1.00 4.99 10.84
N HIS A 169 -0.89 5.63 12.00
CA HIS A 169 -0.50 4.98 13.25
C HIS A 169 -1.54 3.97 13.72
N ALA A 170 -2.81 4.36 13.76
CA ALA A 170 -3.95 3.53 14.17
C ALA A 170 -4.49 2.60 13.06
N ARG A 171 -3.74 2.37 12.00
CA ARG A 171 -4.24 1.67 10.82
C ARG A 171 -4.81 0.30 11.14
N GLY A 172 -6.11 0.15 10.84
CA GLY A 172 -6.85 -1.09 11.00
C GLY A 172 -7.13 -1.50 12.44
N GLN A 173 -6.98 -0.54 13.39
CA GLN A 173 -7.41 -0.73 14.78
C GLN A 173 -8.84 -0.24 14.98
#